data_be8a42c9dc21c21d62777e266e85a910
#
_entry.id   be8a42c9dc21c21d62777e266e85a910
#
_cell.length_a   1.000
_cell.length_b   1.000
_cell.length_c   1.000
_cell.angle_alpha   90.00
_cell.angle_beta   90.00
_cell.angle_gamma   90.00
#
_symmetry.space_group_name_H-M   'P 1'
#
loop_
_entity.id
_entity.type
_entity.pdbx_description
1 polymer ?
#
loop_
_entity_poly.entity_id
_entity_poly.type
_entity_poly.pdbx_seq_one_letter_code
_entity_poly.pdbx_strand_id
1 'polypeptide(L)'
;RWLQIDFSAVVQGYAEKTESEVAPDKIVSLFQSHYLETQNPYQLISYELSRKDGEDSLVVDLTYGSTRLQLEGHAAGVVGAFVNAMQSHSGSEIVLVEYSEHTLSQEAGADAEAVTYVQLNINGQRYCGVGLSTDILEASLRAILSAINQPLNAEI
;
A
#
# COMPACT_ATOMS: atom_id res chain seq x y z
N ARG A 1 -14.36 5.74 3.23
CA ARG A 1 -15.01 5.55 4.53
C ARG A 1 -14.26 4.55 5.42
N TRP A 2 -13.92 3.39 4.89
CA TRP A 2 -13.16 2.37 5.64
C TRP A 2 -11.77 2.87 6.06
N LEU A 3 -11.10 3.66 5.22
CA LEU A 3 -9.82 4.26 5.58
C LEU A 3 -9.97 5.27 6.72
N GLN A 4 -11.05 6.04 6.72
CA GLN A 4 -11.34 6.99 7.79
C GLN A 4 -11.50 6.29 9.13
N ILE A 5 -12.16 5.14 9.15
CA ILE A 5 -12.33 4.34 10.36
C ILE A 5 -10.97 3.82 10.84
N ASP A 6 -10.17 3.31 9.92
CA ASP A 6 -8.84 2.79 10.24
C ASP A 6 -7.93 3.90 10.79
N PHE A 7 -7.91 5.05 10.12
CA PHE A 7 -7.08 6.17 10.56
C PHE A 7 -7.56 6.78 11.88
N SER A 8 -8.86 6.79 12.11
CA SER A 8 -9.40 7.26 13.40
C SER A 8 -8.84 6.45 14.56
N ALA A 9 -8.73 5.14 14.39
CA ALA A 9 -8.13 4.28 15.42
C ALA A 9 -6.65 4.62 15.65
N VAL A 10 -5.91 4.95 14.59
CA VAL A 10 -4.50 5.36 14.69
C VAL A 10 -4.37 6.65 15.49
N VAL A 11 -5.19 7.65 15.18
CA VAL A 11 -5.17 8.95 15.88
C VAL A 11 -5.56 8.77 17.36
N GLN A 12 -6.59 7.99 17.62
CA GLN A 12 -7.04 7.76 18.99
C GLN A 12 -5.98 7.02 19.81
N GLY A 13 -5.32 6.03 19.22
CA GLY A 13 -4.22 5.33 19.88
C GLY A 13 -3.07 6.26 20.25
N TYR A 14 -2.74 7.20 19.38
CA TYR A 14 -1.72 8.21 19.65
C TYR A 14 -2.17 9.14 20.80
N ALA A 15 -3.41 9.62 20.74
CA ALA A 15 -3.95 10.52 21.79
C ALA A 15 -3.95 9.84 23.17
N GLU A 16 -4.32 8.58 23.23
CA GLU A 16 -4.31 7.81 24.49
C GLU A 16 -2.90 7.61 25.02
N LYS A 17 -1.95 7.33 24.13
CA LYS A 17 -0.55 7.09 24.50
C LYS A 17 0.14 8.34 25.03
N THR A 18 -0.19 9.51 24.46
CA THR A 18 0.42 10.79 24.84
C THR A 18 -0.39 11.55 25.87
N GLU A 19 -1.62 11.12 26.16
CA GLU A 19 -2.57 11.77 27.07
C GLU A 19 -2.83 13.24 26.71
N SER A 20 -2.85 13.55 25.41
CA SER A 20 -3.04 14.92 24.93
C SER A 20 -3.88 14.96 23.68
N GLU A 21 -4.42 16.15 23.38
CA GLU A 21 -5.11 16.39 22.12
C GLU A 21 -4.10 16.34 20.98
N VAL A 22 -4.56 15.86 19.82
CA VAL A 22 -3.71 15.74 18.65
C VAL A 22 -3.85 17.00 17.79
N ALA A 23 -2.76 17.74 17.63
CA ALA A 23 -2.74 18.94 16.81
C ALA A 23 -2.89 18.60 15.31
N PRO A 24 -3.47 19.51 14.49
CA PRO A 24 -3.68 19.21 13.06
C PRO A 24 -2.41 18.81 12.31
N ASP A 25 -1.29 19.43 12.58
CA ASP A 25 -0.01 19.07 11.94
C ASP A 25 0.44 17.67 12.35
N LYS A 26 0.13 17.24 13.58
CA LYS A 26 0.43 15.89 14.04
C LYS A 26 -0.48 14.87 13.37
N ILE A 27 -1.72 15.21 13.08
CA ILE A 27 -2.63 14.34 12.34
C ILE A 27 -2.06 14.04 10.96
N VAL A 28 -1.58 15.07 10.23
CA VAL A 28 -0.94 14.90 8.93
C VAL A 28 0.29 14.01 9.05
N SER A 29 1.12 14.27 10.04
CA SER A 29 2.34 13.50 10.29
C SER A 29 2.03 12.03 10.58
N LEU A 30 1.01 11.76 11.38
CA LEU A 30 0.57 10.39 11.67
C LEU A 30 0.10 9.67 10.41
N PHE A 31 -0.66 10.35 9.57
CA PHE A 31 -1.12 9.76 8.30
C PHE A 31 0.07 9.42 7.42
N GLN A 32 1.01 10.35 7.26
CA GLN A 32 2.20 10.12 6.44
C GLN A 32 3.02 8.94 6.95
N SER A 33 3.31 8.90 8.24
CA SER A 33 4.14 7.84 8.80
C SER A 33 3.45 6.48 8.82
N HIS A 34 2.12 6.47 9.02
CA HIS A 34 1.40 5.19 9.09
C HIS A 34 1.12 4.59 7.71
N TYR A 35 0.80 5.41 6.71
CA TYR A 35 0.35 4.93 5.40
C TYR A 35 1.32 5.20 4.25
N LEU A 36 2.00 6.34 4.24
CA LEU A 36 2.80 6.78 3.09
C LEU A 36 4.29 6.53 3.22
N GLU A 37 4.82 6.58 4.43
CA GLU A 37 6.25 6.40 4.69
C GLU A 37 6.56 5.03 5.28
N THR A 38 5.73 4.05 4.97
CA THR A 38 5.94 2.67 5.41
C THR A 38 6.97 1.99 4.52
N GLN A 39 8.21 2.42 4.63
CA GLN A 39 9.28 1.92 3.77
C GLN A 39 9.95 0.66 4.30
N ASN A 40 9.46 0.13 5.41
CA ASN A 40 10.00 -1.08 6.00
C ASN A 40 8.88 -2.06 6.30
N PRO A 41 9.11 -3.35 6.08
CA PRO A 41 10.33 -3.90 5.49
C PRO A 41 10.36 -3.86 3.96
N TYR A 42 9.19 -3.80 3.28
CA TYR A 42 9.15 -3.83 1.82
C TYR A 42 9.15 -2.43 1.21
N GLN A 43 10.03 -2.22 0.23
CA GLN A 43 10.07 -0.99 -0.55
C GLN A 43 10.08 -1.33 -2.03
N LEU A 44 9.25 -0.64 -2.80
CA LEU A 44 9.19 -0.81 -4.25
C LEU A 44 10.36 -0.09 -4.91
N ILE A 45 11.09 -0.78 -5.77
CA ILE A 45 12.18 -0.19 -6.57
C ILE A 45 11.68 0.08 -7.99
N SER A 46 11.13 -0.92 -8.65
CA SER A 46 10.63 -0.80 -10.03
C SER A 46 9.71 -1.97 -10.36
N TYR A 47 9.02 -1.85 -11.48
CA TYR A 47 8.19 -2.94 -11.97
C TYR A 47 8.21 -2.99 -13.49
N GLU A 48 7.91 -4.15 -14.03
CA GLU A 48 7.65 -4.34 -15.45
C GLU A 48 6.35 -5.11 -15.61
N LEU A 49 5.50 -4.62 -16.50
CA LEU A 49 4.21 -5.23 -16.79
C LEU A 49 4.15 -5.65 -18.25
N SER A 50 3.73 -6.90 -18.48
CA SER A 50 3.44 -7.36 -19.83
C SER A 50 2.06 -8.01 -19.85
N ARG A 51 1.36 -7.88 -20.95
CA ARG A 51 0.03 -8.46 -21.11
C ARG A 51 0.03 -9.39 -22.32
N LYS A 52 -0.49 -10.58 -22.15
CA LYS A 52 -0.61 -11.55 -23.21
C LYS A 52 -1.85 -12.41 -22.97
N ASP A 53 -2.71 -12.53 -23.99
CA ASP A 53 -3.91 -13.37 -23.95
C ASP A 53 -4.83 -13.07 -22.75
N GLY A 54 -4.99 -11.78 -22.42
CA GLY A 54 -5.86 -11.35 -21.33
C GLY A 54 -5.29 -11.52 -19.94
N GLU A 55 -4.04 -11.97 -19.84
CA GLU A 55 -3.36 -12.15 -18.56
C GLU A 55 -2.23 -11.13 -18.43
N ASP A 56 -2.16 -10.49 -17.26
CA ASP A 56 -1.07 -9.59 -16.92
C ASP A 56 0.02 -10.36 -16.20
N SER A 57 1.25 -10.20 -16.66
CA SER A 57 2.44 -10.73 -16.01
C SER A 57 3.20 -9.54 -15.43
N LEU A 58 3.42 -9.56 -14.14
CA LEU A 58 4.09 -8.48 -13.42
C LEU A 58 5.38 -8.98 -12.81
N VAL A 59 6.48 -8.29 -13.08
CA VAL A 59 7.76 -8.51 -12.42
C VAL A 59 8.06 -7.27 -11.61
N VAL A 60 8.29 -7.43 -10.31
CA VAL A 60 8.59 -6.32 -9.41
C VAL A 60 9.95 -6.51 -8.76
N ASP A 61 10.70 -5.42 -8.69
CA ASP A 61 11.93 -5.35 -7.91
C ASP A 61 11.62 -4.63 -6.59
N LEU A 62 11.88 -5.31 -5.50
CA LEU A 62 11.62 -4.83 -4.14
C LEU A 62 12.90 -4.92 -3.32
N THR A 63 12.91 -4.20 -2.21
CA THR A 63 13.84 -4.49 -1.12
C THR A 63 13.05 -4.95 0.09
N TYR A 64 13.60 -5.89 0.82
CA TYR A 64 13.13 -6.29 2.16
C TYR A 64 14.26 -5.95 3.12
N GLY A 65 14.11 -4.84 3.84
CA GLY A 65 15.24 -4.28 4.58
C GLY A 65 16.37 -3.91 3.62
N SER A 66 17.50 -4.56 3.73
CA SER A 66 18.66 -4.36 2.83
C SER A 66 18.76 -5.41 1.73
N THR A 67 17.86 -6.39 1.71
CA THR A 67 17.89 -7.48 0.73
C THR A 67 17.08 -7.16 -0.51
N ARG A 68 17.65 -7.36 -1.67
CA ARG A 68 16.96 -7.17 -2.94
C ARG A 68 16.20 -8.41 -3.34
N LEU A 69 14.96 -8.23 -3.80
CA LEU A 69 14.07 -9.30 -4.22
C LEU A 69 13.50 -8.99 -5.60
N GLN A 70 13.29 -10.02 -6.40
CA GLN A 70 12.52 -9.91 -7.61
C GLN A 70 11.40 -10.93 -7.56
N LEU A 71 10.16 -10.45 -7.68
CA LEU A 71 8.98 -11.31 -7.61
C LEU A 71 8.21 -11.22 -8.91
N GLU A 72 7.53 -12.32 -9.26
CA GLU A 72 6.72 -12.41 -10.45
C GLU A 72 5.33 -12.90 -10.09
N GLY A 73 4.31 -12.26 -10.67
CA GLY A 73 2.92 -12.65 -10.46
C GLY A 73 2.12 -12.55 -11.76
N HIS A 74 1.05 -13.32 -11.81
CA HIS A 74 0.17 -13.40 -12.97
C HIS A 74 -1.28 -13.34 -12.54
N ALA A 75 -2.08 -12.56 -13.25
CA ALA A 75 -3.52 -12.48 -13.02
C ALA A 75 -4.18 -11.68 -14.16
N ALA A 76 -5.51 -11.58 -14.13
CA ALA A 76 -6.25 -10.79 -15.10
C ALA A 76 -6.06 -9.28 -14.96
N GLY A 77 -5.43 -8.82 -13.87
CA GLY A 77 -5.15 -7.40 -13.63
C GLY A 77 -3.87 -7.24 -12.83
N VAL A 78 -3.30 -6.02 -12.86
CA VAL A 78 -2.03 -5.71 -12.21
C VAL A 78 -2.10 -5.88 -10.69
N VAL A 79 -3.18 -5.42 -10.08
CA VAL A 79 -3.35 -5.53 -8.62
C VAL A 79 -3.40 -6.99 -8.20
N GLY A 80 -4.20 -7.81 -8.91
CA GLY A 80 -4.27 -9.24 -8.64
C GLY A 80 -2.93 -9.95 -8.86
N ALA A 81 -2.20 -9.57 -9.91
CA ALA A 81 -0.89 -10.13 -10.18
C ALA A 81 0.08 -9.85 -9.03
N PHE A 82 0.07 -8.63 -8.50
CA PHE A 82 0.94 -8.26 -7.40
C PHE A 82 0.55 -8.97 -6.09
N VAL A 83 -0.74 -9.04 -5.80
CA VAL A 83 -1.23 -9.77 -4.62
C VAL A 83 -0.80 -11.23 -4.70
N ASN A 84 -0.92 -11.86 -5.88
CA ASN A 84 -0.49 -13.25 -6.06
C ASN A 84 1.02 -13.41 -5.86
N ALA A 85 1.82 -12.47 -6.36
CA ALA A 85 3.27 -12.50 -6.17
C ALA A 85 3.64 -12.40 -4.69
N MET A 86 3.02 -11.48 -3.96
CA MET A 86 3.28 -11.27 -2.55
C MET A 86 2.81 -12.45 -1.70
N GLN A 87 1.66 -13.02 -2.03
CA GLN A 87 1.13 -14.19 -1.34
C GLN A 87 2.06 -15.40 -1.49
N SER A 88 2.53 -15.65 -2.71
CA SER A 88 3.48 -16.75 -2.97
C SER A 88 4.79 -16.55 -2.25
N HIS A 89 5.28 -15.32 -2.20
CA HIS A 89 6.55 -15.02 -1.55
C HIS A 89 6.46 -15.11 -0.02
N SER A 90 5.43 -14.51 0.56
CA SER A 90 5.31 -14.39 2.02
C SER A 90 4.70 -15.63 2.68
N GLY A 91 3.97 -16.43 1.93
CA GLY A 91 3.22 -17.56 2.49
C GLY A 91 1.96 -17.12 3.25
N SER A 92 1.67 -15.83 3.30
CA SER A 92 0.46 -15.30 3.95
C SER A 92 -0.71 -15.32 2.99
N GLU A 93 -1.91 -15.51 3.53
CA GLU A 93 -3.12 -15.35 2.74
C GLU A 93 -3.44 -13.86 2.62
N ILE A 94 -3.48 -13.35 1.40
CA ILE A 94 -3.73 -11.94 1.13
C ILE A 94 -4.93 -11.84 0.19
N VAL A 95 -5.99 -11.17 0.67
CA VAL A 95 -7.21 -10.97 -0.11
C VAL A 95 -7.47 -9.48 -0.24
N LEU A 96 -7.68 -9.02 -1.48
CA LEU A 96 -8.07 -7.65 -1.73
C LEU A 96 -9.56 -7.49 -1.40
N VAL A 97 -9.86 -6.61 -0.44
CA VAL A 97 -11.24 -6.37 0.00
C VAL A 97 -11.82 -5.13 -0.69
N GLU A 98 -11.05 -4.04 -0.75
CA GLU A 98 -11.47 -2.78 -1.34
C GLU A 98 -10.32 -2.15 -2.09
N TYR A 99 -10.65 -1.45 -3.16
CA TYR A 99 -9.69 -0.72 -3.98
C TYR A 99 -10.35 0.55 -4.50
N SER A 100 -9.62 1.67 -4.41
CA SER A 100 -10.11 2.95 -4.88
C SER A 100 -8.93 3.80 -5.32
N GLU A 101 -9.08 4.55 -6.41
CA GLU A 101 -8.04 5.45 -6.88
C GLU A 101 -8.65 6.80 -7.25
N HIS A 102 -7.89 7.86 -7.01
CA HIS A 102 -8.27 9.22 -7.31
C HIS A 102 -7.09 10.02 -7.81
N THR A 103 -7.37 10.99 -8.68
CA THR A 103 -6.37 11.96 -9.09
C THR A 103 -6.44 13.15 -8.13
N LEU A 104 -5.32 13.52 -7.53
CA LEU A 104 -5.28 14.60 -6.53
C LEU A 104 -5.34 16.00 -7.11
N SER A 105 -4.89 16.18 -8.36
CA SER A 105 -4.91 17.48 -9.02
C SER A 105 -6.01 17.52 -10.07
N GLN A 106 -6.84 18.56 -10.00
CA GLN A 106 -7.87 18.81 -11.03
C GLN A 106 -7.31 19.52 -12.24
N GLU A 107 -6.13 20.06 -12.15
CA GLU A 107 -5.43 20.62 -13.30
C GLU A 107 -4.77 19.45 -14.02
N ALA A 108 -5.44 19.00 -15.07
CA ALA A 108 -4.99 17.85 -15.85
C ALA A 108 -3.67 18.16 -16.53
N GLY A 109 -2.57 17.82 -15.88
CA GLY A 109 -1.25 17.83 -16.44
C GLY A 109 -0.64 16.45 -16.33
N ALA A 110 0.44 16.24 -17.05
CA ALA A 110 1.18 14.97 -17.01
C ALA A 110 1.76 14.68 -15.62
N ASP A 111 1.81 15.70 -14.76
CA ASP A 111 2.39 15.60 -13.42
C ASP A 111 1.37 15.41 -12.30
N ALA A 112 0.10 15.13 -12.66
CA ALA A 112 -0.94 14.89 -11.66
C ALA A 112 -0.64 13.61 -10.88
N GLU A 113 -0.59 13.72 -9.55
CA GLU A 113 -0.42 12.55 -8.70
C GLU A 113 -1.73 11.78 -8.57
N ALA A 114 -1.60 10.47 -8.60
CA ALA A 114 -2.69 9.56 -8.27
C ALA A 114 -2.52 9.07 -6.85
N VAL A 115 -3.61 8.93 -6.13
CA VAL A 115 -3.64 8.28 -4.83
C VAL A 115 -4.47 7.01 -4.95
N THR A 116 -3.93 5.92 -4.43
CA THR A 116 -4.62 4.64 -4.38
C THR A 116 -4.84 4.26 -2.92
N TYR A 117 -6.04 3.82 -2.62
CA TYR A 117 -6.43 3.30 -1.30
C TYR A 117 -6.77 1.83 -1.46
N VAL A 118 -6.22 0.98 -0.60
CA VAL A 118 -6.56 -0.44 -0.59
C VAL A 118 -6.91 -0.89 0.81
N GLN A 119 -7.78 -1.88 0.87
CA GLN A 119 -8.03 -2.63 2.09
C GLN A 119 -7.74 -4.09 1.79
N LEU A 120 -6.80 -4.65 2.52
CA LEU A 120 -6.42 -6.06 2.40
C LEU A 120 -6.85 -6.83 3.65
N ASN A 121 -7.19 -8.08 3.44
CA ASN A 121 -7.32 -9.03 4.54
C ASN A 121 -6.07 -9.91 4.48
N ILE A 122 -5.25 -9.83 5.52
CA ILE A 122 -4.00 -10.58 5.60
C ILE A 122 -4.12 -11.54 6.78
N ASN A 123 -4.18 -12.84 6.49
CA ASN A 123 -4.34 -13.88 7.50
C ASN A 123 -5.52 -13.62 8.45
N GLY A 124 -6.63 -13.13 7.90
CA GLY A 124 -7.85 -12.89 8.64
C GLY A 124 -7.99 -11.51 9.27
N GLN A 125 -6.98 -10.65 9.18
CA GLN A 125 -7.04 -9.30 9.73
C GLN A 125 -7.00 -8.26 8.60
N ARG A 126 -7.69 -7.14 8.79
CA ARG A 126 -7.78 -6.08 7.81
C ARG A 126 -6.73 -5.01 8.03
N TYR A 127 -6.13 -4.60 6.93
CA TYR A 127 -5.13 -3.53 6.90
C TYR A 127 -5.42 -2.61 5.73
N CYS A 128 -5.34 -1.30 5.97
CA CYS A 128 -5.50 -0.31 4.92
C CYS A 128 -4.13 0.19 4.48
N GLY A 129 -4.00 0.46 3.19
CA GLY A 129 -2.76 0.99 2.63
C GLY A 129 -3.06 2.13 1.68
N VAL A 130 -2.10 3.04 1.54
CA VAL A 130 -2.20 4.21 0.68
C VAL A 130 -0.93 4.33 -0.14
N GLY A 131 -1.08 4.59 -1.43
CA GLY A 131 0.05 4.82 -2.32
C GLY A 131 -0.14 6.10 -3.12
N LEU A 132 0.95 6.83 -3.31
CA LEU A 132 1.00 8.06 -4.08
C LEU A 132 2.05 7.91 -5.17
N SER A 133 1.69 8.28 -6.41
CA SER A 133 2.64 8.35 -7.51
C SER A 133 2.01 9.08 -8.69
N THR A 134 2.83 9.64 -9.56
CA THR A 134 2.36 10.13 -10.86
C THR A 134 2.02 8.99 -11.81
N ASP A 135 2.51 7.78 -11.51
CA ASP A 135 2.18 6.54 -12.22
C ASP A 135 1.09 5.82 -11.42
N ILE A 136 -0.10 5.67 -12.01
CA ILE A 136 -1.25 5.03 -11.36
C ILE A 136 -0.93 3.60 -10.94
N LEU A 137 -0.20 2.85 -11.76
CA LEU A 137 0.15 1.47 -11.44
C LEU A 137 1.13 1.42 -10.27
N GLU A 138 2.11 2.31 -10.25
CA GLU A 138 3.04 2.41 -9.13
C GLU A 138 2.32 2.79 -7.84
N ALA A 139 1.36 3.73 -7.91
CA ALA A 139 0.54 4.09 -6.74
C ALA A 139 -0.20 2.88 -6.18
N SER A 140 -0.74 2.02 -7.06
CA SER A 140 -1.43 0.80 -6.66
C SER A 140 -0.49 -0.19 -5.98
N LEU A 141 0.71 -0.39 -6.52
CA LEU A 141 1.70 -1.29 -5.93
C LEU A 141 2.15 -0.77 -4.57
N ARG A 142 2.37 0.53 -4.46
CA ARG A 142 2.76 1.16 -3.18
C ARG A 142 1.66 1.05 -2.13
N ALA A 143 0.39 1.18 -2.53
CA ALA A 143 -0.73 1.03 -1.61
C ALA A 143 -0.77 -0.38 -1.02
N ILE A 144 -0.58 -1.39 -1.87
CA ILE A 144 -0.56 -2.78 -1.42
C ILE A 144 0.59 -3.02 -0.44
N LEU A 145 1.78 -2.53 -0.75
CA LEU A 145 2.93 -2.66 0.16
C LEU A 145 2.71 -1.88 1.46
N SER A 146 2.07 -0.71 1.40
CA SER A 146 1.70 0.05 2.58
C SER A 146 0.87 -0.79 3.55
N ALA A 147 -0.13 -1.50 3.04
CA ALA A 147 -0.96 -2.38 3.86
C ALA A 147 -0.19 -3.60 4.36
N ILE A 148 0.64 -4.22 3.51
CA ILE A 148 1.42 -5.41 3.88
C ILE A 148 2.46 -5.08 4.95
N ASN A 149 3.06 -3.90 4.88
CA ASN A 149 4.08 -3.48 5.84
C ASN A 149 3.53 -3.24 7.25
N GLN A 150 2.24 -2.91 7.38
CA GLN A 150 1.68 -2.57 8.68
C GLN A 150 1.79 -3.67 9.72
N PRO A 151 1.35 -4.91 9.45
CA PRO A 151 1.51 -5.97 10.46
C PRO A 151 2.98 -6.29 10.74
N LEU A 152 3.86 -6.11 9.76
CA LEU A 152 5.29 -6.37 9.93
C LEU A 152 5.96 -5.31 10.80
N ASN A 153 5.51 -4.05 10.69
CA ASN A 153 6.01 -2.97 11.54
C ASN A 153 5.51 -3.09 12.98
N ALA A 154 4.32 -3.64 13.18
CA ALA A 154 3.74 -3.80 14.52
C ALA A 154 4.47 -4.85 15.36
N GLU A 155 5.29 -5.72 14.73
CA GLU A 155 6.05 -6.76 15.42
C GLU A 155 7.41 -6.29 15.93
N ILE A 156 7.78 -5.04 15.66
CA ILE A 156 9.08 -4.49 16.08
C ILE A 156 8.97 -3.82 17.45
#